data_807a250405986fefbea57de6b196a30e
#
_entry.id   807a250405986fefbea57de6b196a30e
#
_cell.length_a   1.000
_cell.length_b   1.000
_cell.length_c   1.000
_cell.angle_alpha   90.00
_cell.angle_beta   90.00
_cell.angle_gamma   90.00
#
_symmetry.space_group_name_H-M   'P 1'
#
loop_
_entity.id
_entity.type
_entity.pdbx_description
1 polymer ?
#
loop_
_entity_poly.entity_id
_entity_poly.type
_entity_poly.pdbx_seq_one_letter_code
_entity_poly.pdbx_strand_id
1 'polypeptide(L)'
;KITPLGGMSNKNFKVCNGQKEYVLRVPGNGSEGMVVRSNEEQNSMQACKMGINPPVRYFNTENGIKLADYVKNAETLNGATIQRPANMKKIAAIFHTLHHSHIRFGNEFNVFKEILNYEVLLKQAGGKMYDGFEPIREKVFRLEDYLNQLGVSVKPCHNDLVAENFLKAEDGTIYLIDWEYSGMND
;
A
#
# COMPACT_ATOMS: atom_id res chain seq x y z
N LYS A 1 -3.53 -22.08 16.17
CA LYS A 1 -2.40 -21.39 16.83
C LYS A 1 -2.32 -19.98 16.26
N ILE A 2 -2.08 -18.98 17.11
CA ILE A 2 -1.92 -17.57 16.72
C ILE A 2 -0.53 -17.12 17.16
N THR A 3 0.21 -16.46 16.26
CA THR A 3 1.56 -15.97 16.53
C THR A 3 1.69 -14.52 15.98
N PRO A 4 2.11 -13.53 16.77
CA PRO A 4 2.34 -12.18 16.28
C PRO A 4 3.41 -12.13 15.18
N LEU A 5 3.22 -11.28 14.18
CA LEU A 5 4.15 -11.07 13.06
C LEU A 5 4.77 -9.67 13.05
N GLY A 6 4.33 -8.77 13.91
CA GLY A 6 4.73 -7.37 13.86
C GLY A 6 3.90 -6.52 12.88
N GLY A 7 4.34 -5.29 12.63
CA GLY A 7 3.69 -4.26 11.81
C GLY A 7 3.87 -2.88 12.43
N MET A 8 3.89 -1.82 11.61
CA MET A 8 4.04 -0.44 12.10
C MET A 8 2.69 0.13 12.51
N SER A 9 1.76 0.22 11.57
CA SER A 9 0.41 0.78 11.78
C SER A 9 -0.63 -0.29 12.09
N ASN A 10 -0.45 -1.51 11.58
CA ASN A 10 -1.39 -2.63 11.71
C ASN A 10 -0.82 -3.74 12.61
N LYS A 11 -1.67 -4.43 13.34
CA LYS A 11 -1.29 -5.63 14.10
C LYS A 11 -1.50 -6.86 13.23
N ASN A 12 -0.43 -7.57 12.91
CA ASN A 12 -0.48 -8.77 12.08
C ASN A 12 -0.21 -10.02 12.91
N PHE A 13 -0.97 -11.08 12.62
CA PHE A 13 -0.87 -12.35 13.29
C PHE A 13 -0.85 -13.49 12.27
N LYS A 14 0.07 -14.43 12.42
CA LYS A 14 -0.03 -15.71 11.74
C LYS A 14 -1.08 -16.56 12.45
N VAL A 15 -2.05 -17.04 11.70
CA VAL A 15 -3.13 -17.92 12.19
C VAL A 15 -3.06 -19.26 11.47
N CYS A 16 -2.97 -20.34 12.23
CA CYS A 16 -2.95 -21.70 11.69
C CYS A 16 -4.28 -22.40 12.01
N ASN A 17 -4.92 -22.93 10.97
CA ASN A 17 -6.11 -23.78 11.08
C ASN A 17 -5.84 -25.13 10.38
N GLY A 18 -5.44 -26.13 11.15
CA GLY A 18 -4.98 -27.39 10.60
C GLY A 18 -3.71 -27.20 9.77
N GLN A 19 -3.77 -27.56 8.48
CA GLN A 19 -2.64 -27.43 7.55
C GLN A 19 -2.56 -26.07 6.86
N LYS A 20 -3.59 -25.21 7.01
CA LYS A 20 -3.66 -23.91 6.35
C LYS A 20 -3.14 -22.82 7.27
N GLU A 21 -2.37 -21.92 6.71
CA GLU A 21 -1.77 -20.80 7.40
C GLU A 21 -2.19 -19.48 6.73
N TYR A 22 -2.52 -18.51 7.56
CA TYR A 22 -3.03 -17.21 7.12
C TYR A 22 -2.33 -16.08 7.87
N VAL A 23 -2.39 -14.89 7.31
CA VAL A 23 -2.11 -13.64 8.00
C VAL A 23 -3.45 -12.98 8.33
N LEU A 24 -3.72 -12.78 9.62
CA LEU A 24 -4.80 -11.93 10.10
C LEU A 24 -4.24 -10.56 10.40
N ARG A 25 -4.72 -9.53 9.69
CA ARG A 25 -4.44 -8.13 9.99
C ARG A 25 -5.61 -7.54 10.77
N VAL A 26 -5.28 -6.89 11.87
CA VAL A 26 -6.19 -6.04 12.65
C VAL A 26 -5.65 -4.62 12.57
N PRO A 27 -6.40 -3.65 12.06
CA PRO A 27 -5.95 -2.27 12.00
C PRO A 27 -5.57 -1.72 13.37
N GLY A 28 -4.53 -0.89 13.40
CA GLY A 28 -4.18 -0.12 14.58
C GLY A 28 -5.09 1.11 14.74
N ASN A 29 -5.01 1.74 15.89
CA ASN A 29 -5.73 2.99 16.17
C ASN A 29 -5.13 4.13 15.33
N GLY A 30 -5.96 5.04 14.85
CA GLY A 30 -5.52 6.28 14.17
C GLY A 30 -5.45 6.20 12.65
N SER A 31 -5.81 5.07 12.01
CA SER A 31 -5.96 4.99 10.55
C SER A 31 -7.36 5.43 10.07
N GLU A 32 -8.24 5.75 11.00
CA GLU A 32 -9.59 6.25 10.72
C GLU A 32 -9.51 7.61 10.02
N GLY A 33 -10.21 7.74 8.88
CA GLY A 33 -10.18 8.94 8.04
C GLY A 33 -8.99 9.06 7.08
N MET A 34 -7.95 8.22 7.22
CA MET A 34 -6.79 8.17 6.32
C MET A 34 -6.91 7.10 5.24
N VAL A 35 -7.56 5.99 5.54
CA VAL A 35 -7.67 4.83 4.65
C VAL A 35 -9.11 4.52 4.34
N VAL A 36 -9.45 4.49 3.04
CA VAL A 36 -10.77 4.06 2.56
C VAL A 36 -10.72 2.54 2.34
N ARG A 37 -11.24 1.78 3.30
CA ARG A 37 -11.13 0.31 3.33
C ARG A 37 -11.77 -0.41 2.13
N SER A 38 -12.83 0.15 1.55
CA SER A 38 -13.44 -0.39 0.33
C SER A 38 -12.50 -0.28 -0.89
N ASN A 39 -11.71 0.80 -0.98
CA ASN A 39 -10.72 0.95 -2.04
C ASN A 39 -9.57 -0.05 -1.84
N GLU A 40 -9.06 -0.20 -0.62
CA GLU A 40 -8.04 -1.19 -0.29
C GLU A 40 -8.49 -2.61 -0.64
N GLU A 41 -9.72 -2.99 -0.26
CA GLU A 41 -10.28 -4.29 -0.61
C GLU A 41 -10.27 -4.52 -2.12
N GLN A 42 -10.92 -3.62 -2.88
CA GLN A 42 -11.05 -3.75 -4.33
C GLN A 42 -9.68 -3.82 -5.03
N ASN A 43 -8.75 -2.94 -4.67
CA ASN A 43 -7.44 -2.85 -5.30
C ASN A 43 -6.56 -4.07 -4.95
N SER A 44 -6.56 -4.51 -3.68
CA SER A 44 -5.85 -5.71 -3.26
C SER A 44 -6.39 -6.97 -3.94
N MET A 45 -7.72 -7.08 -4.16
CA MET A 45 -8.32 -8.17 -4.92
C MET A 45 -7.93 -8.16 -6.40
N GLN A 46 -7.80 -6.98 -7.02
CA GLN A 46 -7.28 -6.88 -8.38
C GLN A 46 -5.81 -7.31 -8.45
N ALA A 47 -4.99 -6.87 -7.50
CA ALA A 47 -3.59 -7.30 -7.39
C ALA A 47 -3.45 -8.82 -7.15
N CYS A 48 -4.37 -9.44 -6.39
CA CYS A 48 -4.44 -10.90 -6.25
C CYS A 48 -4.68 -11.60 -7.59
N LYS A 49 -5.63 -11.11 -8.40
CA LYS A 49 -5.92 -11.69 -9.74
C LYS A 49 -4.73 -11.61 -10.67
N MET A 50 -3.87 -10.62 -10.50
CA MET A 50 -2.62 -10.46 -11.26
C MET A 50 -1.46 -11.31 -10.70
N GLY A 51 -1.63 -12.00 -9.58
CA GLY A 51 -0.57 -12.74 -8.90
C GLY A 51 0.47 -11.84 -8.19
N ILE A 52 0.19 -10.55 -8.05
CA ILE A 52 1.09 -9.58 -7.43
C ILE A 52 0.94 -9.60 -5.89
N ASN A 53 -0.28 -9.76 -5.39
CA ASN A 53 -0.58 -9.82 -3.96
C ASN A 53 -0.92 -11.26 -3.54
N PRO A 54 -0.55 -11.72 -2.33
CA PRO A 54 -1.02 -13.00 -1.82
C PRO A 54 -2.56 -13.04 -1.78
N PRO A 55 -3.20 -14.22 -1.99
CA PRO A 55 -4.64 -14.32 -2.02
C PRO A 55 -5.30 -13.79 -0.74
N VAL A 56 -6.20 -12.81 -0.87
CA VAL A 56 -7.05 -12.33 0.21
C VAL A 56 -8.26 -13.25 0.32
N ARG A 57 -8.53 -13.76 1.51
CA ARG A 57 -9.61 -14.73 1.81
C ARG A 57 -10.82 -14.06 2.44
N TYR A 58 -10.59 -12.99 3.16
CA TYR A 58 -11.64 -12.22 3.82
C TYR A 58 -11.18 -10.77 4.00
N PHE A 59 -12.09 -9.85 3.81
CA PHE A 59 -11.88 -8.45 4.11
C PHE A 59 -13.19 -7.86 4.68
N ASN A 60 -13.10 -7.15 5.78
CA ASN A 60 -14.22 -6.41 6.34
C ASN A 60 -13.95 -4.91 6.14
N THR A 61 -14.74 -4.27 5.30
CA THR A 61 -14.57 -2.85 4.94
C THR A 61 -15.00 -1.88 6.04
N GLU A 62 -15.81 -2.32 7.01
CA GLU A 62 -16.24 -1.49 8.13
C GLU A 62 -15.12 -1.31 9.17
N ASN A 63 -14.38 -2.39 9.47
CA ASN A 63 -13.37 -2.37 10.51
C ASN A 63 -11.96 -2.67 10.03
N GLY A 64 -11.75 -2.93 8.73
CA GLY A 64 -10.46 -3.17 8.10
C GLY A 64 -9.79 -4.50 8.46
N ILE A 65 -10.48 -5.42 9.13
CA ILE A 65 -9.95 -6.76 9.40
C ILE A 65 -9.78 -7.51 8.08
N LYS A 66 -8.58 -8.03 7.85
CA LYS A 66 -8.21 -8.75 6.62
C LYS A 66 -7.58 -10.10 6.95
N LEU A 67 -7.96 -11.14 6.21
CA LEU A 67 -7.32 -12.46 6.22
C LEU A 67 -6.76 -12.76 4.84
N ALA A 68 -5.46 -13.01 4.76
CA ALA A 68 -4.78 -13.39 3.53
C ALA A 68 -3.98 -14.68 3.71
N ASP A 69 -3.61 -15.34 2.61
CA ASP A 69 -2.75 -16.52 2.68
C ASP A 69 -1.38 -16.12 3.22
N TYR A 70 -0.83 -16.94 4.11
CA TYR A 70 0.52 -16.77 4.63
C TYR A 70 1.54 -17.30 3.62
N VAL A 71 2.45 -16.46 3.21
CA VAL A 71 3.58 -16.86 2.34
C VAL A 71 4.64 -17.52 3.22
N LYS A 72 4.74 -18.85 3.14
CA LYS A 72 5.67 -19.62 3.96
C LYS A 72 7.11 -19.26 3.66
N ASN A 73 7.91 -19.18 4.72
CA ASN A 73 9.36 -18.94 4.65
C ASN A 73 9.74 -17.72 3.79
N ALA A 74 8.82 -16.75 3.64
CA ALA A 74 9.10 -15.56 2.86
C ALA A 74 10.16 -14.68 3.57
N GLU A 75 11.09 -14.16 2.78
CA GLU A 75 11.98 -13.07 3.16
C GLU A 75 11.21 -11.74 2.99
N THR A 76 10.92 -11.03 4.08
CA THR A 76 10.52 -9.63 3.98
C THR A 76 11.73 -8.82 3.54
N LEU A 77 11.61 -8.10 2.42
CA LEU A 77 12.73 -7.30 1.94
C LEU A 77 12.97 -6.10 2.85
N ASN A 78 14.17 -5.55 2.78
CA ASN A 78 14.61 -4.37 3.50
C ASN A 78 15.51 -3.52 2.60
N GLY A 79 15.95 -2.36 3.08
CA GLY A 79 16.76 -1.43 2.31
C GLY A 79 18.04 -2.03 1.68
N ALA A 80 18.63 -3.08 2.29
CA ALA A 80 19.79 -3.78 1.73
C ALA A 80 19.39 -4.88 0.74
N THR A 81 18.36 -5.66 1.05
CA THR A 81 17.99 -6.82 0.22
C THR A 81 17.20 -6.43 -1.02
N ILE A 82 16.43 -5.33 -1.00
CA ILE A 82 15.71 -4.80 -2.15
C ILE A 82 16.66 -4.41 -3.29
N GLN A 83 17.86 -3.93 -2.96
CA GLN A 83 18.87 -3.47 -3.93
C GLN A 83 19.58 -4.61 -4.67
N ARG A 84 19.39 -5.87 -4.28
CA ARG A 84 19.98 -7.01 -5.00
C ARG A 84 19.45 -7.02 -6.44
N PRO A 85 20.30 -7.11 -7.48
CA PRO A 85 19.88 -6.99 -8.89
C PRO A 85 18.75 -7.95 -9.29
N ALA A 86 18.76 -9.17 -8.75
CA ALA A 86 17.70 -10.16 -9.01
C ALA A 86 16.34 -9.72 -8.42
N ASN A 87 16.32 -9.08 -7.25
CA ASN A 87 15.09 -8.57 -6.63
C ASN A 87 14.60 -7.34 -7.39
N MET A 88 15.49 -6.38 -7.69
CA MET A 88 15.14 -5.18 -8.47
C MET A 88 14.52 -5.52 -9.82
N LYS A 89 15.07 -6.50 -10.54
CA LYS A 89 14.52 -6.96 -11.82
C LYS A 89 13.08 -7.50 -11.68
N LYS A 90 12.81 -8.27 -10.63
CA LYS A 90 11.48 -8.83 -10.36
C LYS A 90 10.49 -7.74 -9.94
N ILE A 91 10.93 -6.81 -9.09
CA ILE A 91 10.12 -5.66 -8.66
C ILE A 91 9.77 -4.77 -9.86
N ALA A 92 10.72 -4.47 -10.73
CA ALA A 92 10.46 -3.74 -11.96
C ALA A 92 9.44 -4.46 -12.86
N ALA A 93 9.48 -5.79 -12.95
CA ALA A 93 8.50 -6.57 -13.68
C ALA A 93 7.10 -6.49 -13.06
N ILE A 94 6.99 -6.44 -11.72
CA ILE A 94 5.71 -6.21 -11.03
C ILE A 94 5.12 -4.86 -11.44
N PHE A 95 5.90 -3.79 -11.38
CA PHE A 95 5.43 -2.45 -11.76
C PHE A 95 5.08 -2.37 -13.24
N HIS A 96 5.91 -2.96 -14.11
CA HIS A 96 5.60 -3.03 -15.53
C HIS A 96 4.24 -3.72 -15.74
N THR A 97 4.00 -4.85 -15.09
CA THR A 97 2.74 -5.59 -15.20
C THR A 97 1.57 -4.77 -14.69
N LEU A 98 1.71 -4.12 -13.52
CA LEU A 98 0.67 -3.29 -12.91
C LEU A 98 0.33 -2.08 -13.79
N HIS A 99 1.32 -1.28 -14.16
CA HIS A 99 1.13 -0.02 -14.88
C HIS A 99 0.70 -0.19 -16.35
N HIS A 100 0.98 -1.34 -16.98
CA HIS A 100 0.56 -1.66 -18.35
C HIS A 100 -0.65 -2.60 -18.41
N SER A 101 -1.24 -2.90 -17.25
CA SER A 101 -2.47 -3.69 -17.23
C SER A 101 -3.67 -2.89 -17.75
N HIS A 102 -4.72 -3.59 -18.12
CA HIS A 102 -6.03 -2.99 -18.43
C HIS A 102 -6.87 -2.73 -17.18
N ILE A 103 -6.30 -3.00 -15.99
CA ILE A 103 -6.98 -2.78 -14.71
C ILE A 103 -7.06 -1.28 -14.46
N ARG A 104 -8.22 -0.86 -13.96
CA ARG A 104 -8.44 0.49 -13.47
C ARG A 104 -8.97 0.40 -12.04
N PHE A 105 -8.25 1.01 -11.10
CA PHE A 105 -8.74 1.15 -9.73
C PHE A 105 -9.92 2.12 -9.70
N GLY A 106 -10.87 1.89 -8.79
CA GLY A 106 -12.07 2.70 -8.67
C GLY A 106 -11.85 4.07 -8.02
N ASN A 107 -10.66 4.31 -7.47
CA ASN A 107 -10.27 5.54 -6.80
C ASN A 107 -9.01 6.14 -7.42
N GLU A 108 -8.86 7.43 -7.26
CA GLU A 108 -7.61 8.14 -7.52
C GLU A 108 -6.83 8.31 -6.21
N PHE A 109 -5.51 8.30 -6.31
CA PHE A 109 -4.61 8.78 -5.25
C PHE A 109 -3.90 10.02 -5.79
N ASN A 110 -4.33 11.19 -5.34
CA ASN A 110 -3.73 12.47 -5.72
C ASN A 110 -3.01 13.03 -4.50
N VAL A 111 -1.68 13.09 -4.56
CA VAL A 111 -0.83 13.52 -3.44
C VAL A 111 -1.19 14.93 -2.94
N PHE A 112 -1.62 15.83 -3.82
CA PHE A 112 -2.00 17.19 -3.43
C PHE A 112 -3.33 17.20 -2.66
N LYS A 113 -4.30 16.39 -3.07
CA LYS A 113 -5.55 16.19 -2.30
C LYS A 113 -5.27 15.54 -0.94
N GLU A 114 -4.34 14.59 -0.88
CA GLU A 114 -3.96 13.96 0.38
C GLU A 114 -3.29 14.96 1.34
N ILE A 115 -2.44 15.87 0.84
CA ILE A 115 -1.89 16.97 1.67
C ILE A 115 -3.03 17.79 2.30
N LEU A 116 -4.03 18.19 1.51
CA LEU A 116 -5.18 18.95 2.03
C LEU A 116 -5.99 18.15 3.07
N ASN A 117 -6.19 16.86 2.83
CA ASN A 117 -6.86 15.98 3.80
C ASN A 117 -6.10 15.91 5.12
N TYR A 118 -4.78 15.74 5.08
CA TYR A 118 -3.95 15.71 6.28
C TYR A 118 -3.92 17.07 7.02
N GLU A 119 -3.95 18.20 6.29
CA GLU A 119 -4.10 19.52 6.90
C GLU A 119 -5.41 19.63 7.70
N VAL A 120 -6.52 19.13 7.13
CA VAL A 120 -7.82 19.11 7.80
C VAL A 120 -7.78 18.21 9.05
N LEU A 121 -7.25 16.99 8.93
CA LEU A 121 -7.13 16.06 10.05
C LEU A 121 -6.25 16.63 11.18
N LEU A 122 -5.12 17.25 10.84
CA LEU A 122 -4.24 17.90 11.82
C LEU A 122 -4.96 19.01 12.56
N LYS A 123 -5.70 19.86 11.84
CA LYS A 123 -6.50 20.93 12.44
C LYS A 123 -7.60 20.39 13.37
N GLN A 124 -8.29 19.33 12.97
CA GLN A 124 -9.31 18.68 13.78
C GLN A 124 -8.73 18.07 15.06
N ALA A 125 -7.51 17.55 14.99
CA ALA A 125 -6.76 17.05 16.15
C ALA A 125 -6.15 18.16 17.04
N GLY A 126 -6.36 19.44 16.72
CA GLY A 126 -5.78 20.57 17.44
C GLY A 126 -4.27 20.75 17.23
N GLY A 127 -3.72 20.08 16.21
CA GLY A 127 -2.31 20.20 15.83
C GLY A 127 -2.00 21.50 15.10
N LYS A 128 -0.70 21.80 14.97
CA LYS A 128 -0.19 22.96 14.23
C LYS A 128 0.87 22.51 13.25
N MET A 129 0.94 23.21 12.12
CA MET A 129 2.06 23.07 11.19
C MET A 129 3.35 23.59 11.80
N TYR A 130 4.47 23.08 11.36
CA TYR A 130 5.80 23.56 11.76
C TYR A 130 6.11 24.93 11.13
N ASP A 131 7.03 25.67 11.74
CA ASP A 131 7.46 26.97 11.23
C ASP A 131 8.10 26.80 9.84
N GLY A 132 7.68 27.64 8.89
CA GLY A 132 8.16 27.56 7.51
C GLY A 132 7.39 26.59 6.60
N PHE A 133 6.29 26.00 7.07
CA PHE A 133 5.45 25.10 6.27
C PHE A 133 4.84 25.80 5.03
N GLU A 134 4.25 26.98 5.20
CA GLU A 134 3.52 27.68 4.10
C GLU A 134 4.37 27.93 2.86
N PRO A 135 5.60 28.48 2.93
CA PRO A 135 6.43 28.64 1.74
C PRO A 135 6.79 27.33 1.03
N ILE A 136 6.88 26.24 1.76
CA ILE A 136 7.13 24.90 1.18
C ILE A 136 5.86 24.40 0.51
N ARG A 137 4.73 24.51 1.19
CA ARG A 137 3.41 24.17 0.66
C ARG A 137 3.12 24.86 -0.67
N GLU A 138 3.32 26.17 -0.75
CA GLU A 138 3.14 26.93 -1.99
C GLU A 138 4.00 26.40 -3.15
N LYS A 139 5.26 26.03 -2.86
CA LYS A 139 6.15 25.45 -3.88
C LYS A 139 5.65 24.07 -4.35
N VAL A 140 5.17 23.25 -3.42
CA VAL A 140 4.62 21.92 -3.72
C VAL A 140 3.39 22.05 -4.62
N PHE A 141 2.44 22.94 -4.30
CA PHE A 141 1.22 23.10 -5.10
C PHE A 141 1.50 23.70 -6.51
N ARG A 142 2.59 24.44 -6.70
CA ARG A 142 3.02 24.82 -8.06
C ARG A 142 3.45 23.62 -8.91
N LEU A 143 3.90 22.51 -8.30
CA LEU A 143 4.19 21.29 -9.03
C LEU A 143 2.92 20.63 -9.58
N GLU A 144 1.78 20.76 -8.89
CA GLU A 144 0.50 20.28 -9.39
C GLU A 144 0.14 20.94 -10.74
N ASP A 145 0.24 22.27 -10.81
CA ASP A 145 -0.01 23.01 -12.04
C ASP A 145 0.92 22.57 -13.17
N TYR A 146 2.19 22.34 -12.84
CA TYR A 146 3.18 21.88 -13.82
C TYR A 146 2.89 20.47 -14.32
N LEU A 147 2.56 19.52 -13.43
CA LEU A 147 2.20 18.17 -13.81
C LEU A 147 0.93 18.12 -14.66
N ASN A 148 -0.07 18.94 -14.32
CA ASN A 148 -1.30 19.06 -15.11
C ASN A 148 -1.01 19.53 -16.55
N GLN A 149 -0.03 20.43 -16.74
CA GLN A 149 0.39 20.92 -18.06
C GLN A 149 1.14 19.85 -18.87
N LEU A 150 1.85 18.93 -18.21
CA LEU A 150 2.56 17.84 -18.89
C LEU A 150 1.62 16.76 -19.47
N GLY A 151 0.36 16.73 -19.04
CA GLY A 151 -0.63 15.77 -19.53
C GLY A 151 -0.27 14.31 -19.18
N VAL A 152 0.20 14.08 -17.96
CA VAL A 152 0.57 12.75 -17.46
C VAL A 152 -0.60 11.78 -17.50
N SER A 153 -0.30 10.52 -17.78
CA SER A 153 -1.29 9.46 -17.89
C SER A 153 -1.34 8.66 -16.60
N VAL A 154 -2.47 8.71 -15.90
CA VAL A 154 -2.67 7.95 -14.65
C VAL A 154 -2.68 6.44 -14.88
N LYS A 155 -2.06 5.71 -13.97
CA LYS A 155 -1.92 4.26 -13.96
C LYS A 155 -2.37 3.69 -12.60
N PRO A 156 -2.69 2.40 -12.50
CA PRO A 156 -2.89 1.76 -11.21
C PRO A 156 -1.57 1.71 -10.45
N CYS A 157 -1.50 2.39 -9.31
CA CYS A 157 -0.30 2.54 -8.50
C CYS A 157 -0.52 2.04 -7.07
N HIS A 158 0.55 1.55 -6.44
CA HIS A 158 0.52 1.09 -5.05
C HIS A 158 0.64 2.25 -4.05
N ASN A 159 1.47 3.24 -4.38
CA ASN A 159 1.72 4.50 -3.64
C ASN A 159 2.42 4.37 -2.27
N ASP A 160 2.79 3.17 -1.83
CA ASP A 160 3.56 2.93 -0.61
C ASP A 160 4.66 1.90 -0.83
N LEU A 161 5.73 2.31 -1.53
CA LEU A 161 6.79 1.44 -2.03
C LEU A 161 7.96 1.29 -1.05
N VAL A 162 7.66 1.10 0.24
CA VAL A 162 8.69 0.73 1.22
C VAL A 162 9.15 -0.71 1.01
N ALA A 163 10.41 -0.99 1.32
CA ALA A 163 11.00 -2.31 1.05
C ALA A 163 10.28 -3.45 1.80
N GLU A 164 9.76 -3.15 2.97
CA GLU A 164 9.06 -4.07 3.86
C GLU A 164 7.70 -4.54 3.30
N ASN A 165 7.16 -3.84 2.30
CA ASN A 165 5.95 -4.24 1.58
C ASN A 165 6.21 -5.31 0.51
N PHE A 166 7.47 -5.72 0.30
CA PHE A 166 7.83 -6.80 -0.62
C PHE A 166 8.18 -8.08 0.13
N LEU A 167 7.44 -9.15 -0.17
CA LEU A 167 7.68 -10.49 0.35
C LEU A 167 8.24 -11.39 -0.74
N LYS A 168 9.43 -11.93 -0.53
CA LYS A 168 10.05 -12.89 -1.44
C LYS A 168 9.85 -14.30 -0.94
N ALA A 169 9.06 -15.10 -1.66
CA ALA A 169 8.82 -16.51 -1.39
C ALA A 169 10.06 -17.38 -1.70
N GLU A 170 10.06 -18.63 -1.21
CA GLU A 170 11.16 -19.60 -1.43
C GLU A 170 11.42 -19.89 -2.91
N ASP A 171 10.36 -19.95 -3.74
CA ASP A 171 10.47 -20.12 -5.20
C ASP A 171 11.00 -18.87 -5.91
N GLY A 172 11.27 -17.82 -5.15
CA GLY A 172 11.77 -16.54 -5.63
C GLY A 172 10.69 -15.62 -6.21
N THR A 173 9.41 -15.96 -6.13
CA THR A 173 8.30 -15.04 -6.43
C THR A 173 8.33 -13.89 -5.44
N ILE A 174 8.10 -12.65 -5.93
CA ILE A 174 7.96 -11.48 -5.06
C ILE A 174 6.51 -11.04 -5.08
N TYR A 175 5.93 -10.88 -3.89
CA TYR A 175 4.61 -10.31 -3.68
C TYR A 175 4.74 -8.89 -3.14
N LEU A 176 3.81 -8.01 -3.54
CA LEU A 176 3.65 -6.66 -3.02
C LEU A 176 2.37 -6.63 -2.17
N ILE A 177 2.53 -6.28 -0.89
CA ILE A 177 1.45 -6.25 0.12
C ILE A 177 1.16 -4.82 0.56
N ASP A 178 0.08 -4.64 1.33
CA ASP A 178 -0.33 -3.39 1.96
C ASP A 178 -0.80 -2.31 0.97
N TRP A 179 -1.94 -2.57 0.35
CA TRP A 179 -2.55 -1.76 -0.72
C TRP A 179 -3.42 -0.61 -0.21
N GLU A 180 -3.23 -0.16 1.05
CA GLU A 180 -4.12 0.80 1.69
C GLU A 180 -4.07 2.22 1.09
N TYR A 181 -2.97 2.57 0.39
CA TYR A 181 -2.81 3.85 -0.33
C TYR A 181 -2.93 3.70 -1.85
N SER A 182 -3.27 2.52 -2.34
CA SER A 182 -3.34 2.26 -3.78
C SER A 182 -4.47 3.05 -4.45
N GLY A 183 -4.23 3.46 -5.68
CA GLY A 183 -5.18 4.23 -6.49
C GLY A 183 -4.63 4.49 -7.87
N MET A 184 -5.43 5.13 -8.72
CA MET A 184 -4.95 5.67 -9.98
C MET A 184 -4.08 6.89 -9.68
N ASN A 185 -2.83 6.88 -10.16
CA ASN A 185 -1.84 7.94 -9.98
C ASN A 185 -0.95 8.04 -11.22
N ASP A 186 -0.11 9.06 -11.32
CA ASP A 186 0.87 9.28 -12.38
C ASP A 186 2.23 8.58 -12.14
#